data_e1efe6176c13b180c1966ae761c259b9
#
_entry.id   e1efe6176c13b180c1966ae761c259b9
#
_cell.length_a   1.000
_cell.length_b   1.000
_cell.length_c   1.000
_cell.angle_alpha   90.00
_cell.angle_beta   90.00
_cell.angle_gamma   90.00
#
_symmetry.space_group_name_H-M   'P 1'
#
loop_
_entity.id
_entity.type
_entity.pdbx_description
1 polymer ?
#
loop_
_entity_poly.entity_id
_entity_poly.type
_entity_poly.pdbx_seq_one_letter_code
_entity_poly.pdbx_strand_id
1 'polypeptide(L)'
;MHAHKTTHMDRREFLGVRNPPKNTPIPLPRTNAGINPYTGAWTDKEVIHLLKRTMFGAKKTDVDYFRGKSMQQVVDELVNPTAPPPNPPVKEYVTSTTVGVVPDGNIAQGTTWINDINSDGTVQSQRRGSYKKWLTGVMINQDRSIREKFILFLTDLFGNEASDVGNANWVYTQHQLIRNHALGNYKTLVRNITKDVAMLRYLNGYLNNKNAPDENYARELMELFTLGKGPGSQYTESDVKAAAQVLTGWQVNGTTYQSVFTLSRHAITNKTFSSFFNNTVIIGRNTATAGDDELNDLLNMIFAQQEVAKYIVRRLYRWFVYYNIDTATENNVITPLADLFRTSNYELKPVLSALLKSEHFYDQLNQGCYIKTPADLVIGSLREMNVVFRPESDWDINYGLWNTFYGWMTNMGQNLHDPPNVSGMPAYYQEPNFHEIWINSDSLPKRNQFTDIMINTGYSRGGHRVQFDCVAFAKTLANPGNPADLIDEALKYIYQNDLSVTTKTQIKTQILLTNQQWDYYWTNAWTAYIANPTTANFNTVNTRLKSLFQYLYNLSEYQLS
;
A
#
# COMPACT_ATOMS: atom_id res chain seq x y z
N MET A 1 6.75 36.89 36.40
CA MET A 1 6.07 35.85 35.61
C MET A 1 6.84 35.73 34.29
N HIS A 2 7.76 34.75 34.20
CA HIS A 2 8.49 34.46 32.97
C HIS A 2 7.73 33.33 32.26
N ALA A 3 7.16 33.67 31.11
CA ALA A 3 6.53 32.66 30.24
C ALA A 3 7.65 31.81 29.60
N HIS A 4 7.73 30.54 29.98
CA HIS A 4 8.51 29.54 29.23
C HIS A 4 7.89 29.38 27.84
N LYS A 5 8.57 29.92 26.83
CA LYS A 5 8.34 29.50 25.43
C LYS A 5 8.84 28.06 25.29
N THR A 6 7.93 27.11 25.27
CA THR A 6 8.20 25.76 24.79
C THR A 6 8.47 25.87 23.27
N THR A 7 9.74 25.86 22.90
CA THR A 7 10.13 25.67 21.50
C THR A 7 9.75 24.24 21.12
N HIS A 8 8.68 24.08 20.34
CA HIS A 8 8.42 22.82 19.65
C HIS A 8 9.58 22.57 18.68
N MET A 9 10.35 21.54 18.95
CA MET A 9 11.37 21.04 18.04
C MET A 9 10.66 20.53 16.77
N ASP A 10 11.02 21.08 15.60
CA ASP A 10 10.54 20.60 14.31
C ASP A 10 11.02 19.15 14.12
N ARG A 11 10.16 18.28 13.52
CA ARG A 11 10.51 16.89 13.21
C ARG A 11 11.77 16.75 12.36
N ARG A 12 12.10 17.74 11.54
CA ARG A 12 13.35 17.80 10.78
C ARG A 12 14.57 17.96 11.70
N GLU A 13 14.45 18.75 12.75
CA GLU A 13 15.47 18.86 13.79
C GLU A 13 15.62 17.56 14.58
N PHE A 14 14.50 16.88 14.87
CA PHE A 14 14.49 15.60 15.55
C PHE A 14 15.15 14.48 14.72
N LEU A 15 14.96 14.48 13.40
CA LEU A 15 15.58 13.52 12.49
C LEU A 15 17.05 13.84 12.16
N GLY A 16 17.65 14.84 12.81
CA GLY A 16 19.03 15.25 12.58
C GLY A 16 19.27 15.91 11.22
N VAL A 17 18.19 16.30 10.51
CA VAL A 17 18.29 17.10 9.31
C VAL A 17 18.73 18.48 9.75
N ARG A 18 20.04 18.77 9.67
CA ARG A 18 20.57 20.10 9.95
C ARG A 18 19.80 21.10 9.10
N ASN A 19 19.37 22.20 9.74
CA ASN A 19 18.81 23.34 9.00
C ASN A 19 19.68 23.58 7.77
N PRO A 20 19.09 23.66 6.56
CA PRO A 20 19.87 23.97 5.39
C PRO A 20 20.64 25.28 5.64
N PRO A 21 21.87 25.39 5.17
CA PRO A 21 22.63 26.62 5.32
C PRO A 21 21.78 27.77 4.78
N LYS A 22 21.86 28.95 5.41
CA LYS A 22 21.05 30.15 5.11
C LYS A 22 21.07 30.61 3.64
N ASN A 23 21.87 29.96 2.79
CA ASN A 23 21.99 30.18 1.34
C ASN A 23 21.49 28.99 0.53
N THR A 24 20.59 28.13 1.07
CA THR A 24 19.97 27.10 0.25
C THR A 24 19.16 27.75 -0.85
N PRO A 25 19.31 27.35 -2.12
CA PRO A 25 18.46 27.84 -3.19
C PRO A 25 16.99 27.64 -2.78
N ILE A 26 16.16 28.65 -3.00
CA ILE A 26 14.71 28.54 -2.82
C ILE A 26 14.30 27.33 -3.66
N PRO A 27 13.60 26.33 -3.07
CA PRO A 27 13.14 25.18 -3.86
C PRO A 27 12.38 25.69 -5.07
N LEU A 28 12.73 25.19 -6.26
CA LEU A 28 11.98 25.50 -7.45
C LEU A 28 10.51 25.16 -7.21
N PRO A 29 9.56 26.01 -7.60
CA PRO A 29 8.16 25.68 -7.47
C PRO A 29 7.87 24.41 -8.30
N ARG A 30 6.94 23.58 -7.82
CA ARG A 30 6.45 22.42 -8.61
C ARG A 30 6.02 22.89 -10.00
N THR A 31 6.27 22.05 -11.01
CA THR A 31 5.93 22.43 -12.37
C THR A 31 4.43 22.67 -12.49
N ASN A 32 4.03 23.63 -13.31
CA ASN A 32 2.64 23.88 -13.65
C ASN A 32 2.19 23.06 -14.87
N ALA A 33 3.00 22.12 -15.32
CA ALA A 33 2.71 21.29 -16.50
C ALA A 33 1.49 20.37 -16.33
N GLY A 34 1.06 20.16 -15.10
CA GLY A 34 -0.14 19.39 -14.78
C GLY A 34 -0.01 17.93 -15.25
N ILE A 35 -1.04 17.44 -15.92
CA ILE A 35 -1.10 16.05 -16.42
C ILE A 35 -0.56 15.88 -17.85
N ASN A 36 0.11 16.87 -18.42
CA ASN A 36 0.80 16.70 -19.69
C ASN A 36 1.82 15.56 -19.59
N PRO A 37 1.99 14.75 -20.65
CA PRO A 37 2.97 13.67 -20.65
C PRO A 37 4.38 14.18 -20.34
N TYR A 38 5.11 13.45 -19.50
CA TYR A 38 6.49 13.76 -19.15
C TYR A 38 7.39 13.67 -20.41
N THR A 39 8.14 14.75 -20.64
CA THR A 39 9.05 14.91 -21.78
C THR A 39 10.51 15.02 -21.38
N GLY A 40 10.81 14.97 -20.08
CA GLY A 40 12.17 15.02 -19.56
C GLY A 40 12.99 13.75 -19.83
N ALA A 41 14.20 13.71 -19.30
CA ALA A 41 15.07 12.54 -19.42
C ALA A 41 14.42 11.30 -18.77
N TRP A 42 14.41 10.18 -19.53
CA TRP A 42 13.90 8.90 -19.05
C TRP A 42 15.08 7.96 -18.79
N THR A 43 15.48 7.88 -17.54
CA THR A 43 16.65 7.13 -17.07
C THR A 43 16.26 6.13 -15.99
N ASP A 44 17.23 5.36 -15.49
CA ASP A 44 17.00 4.47 -14.35
C ASP A 44 16.42 5.21 -13.13
N LYS A 45 16.74 6.51 -12.96
CA LYS A 45 16.21 7.31 -11.84
C LYS A 45 14.68 7.44 -11.89
N GLU A 46 14.13 7.78 -13.07
CA GLU A 46 12.70 7.91 -13.29
C GLU A 46 12.00 6.54 -13.22
N VAL A 47 12.62 5.49 -13.75
CA VAL A 47 12.12 4.11 -13.61
C VAL A 47 12.06 3.70 -12.14
N ILE A 48 13.13 3.93 -11.36
CA ILE A 48 13.17 3.61 -9.92
C ILE A 48 12.10 4.38 -9.16
N HIS A 49 11.94 5.69 -9.45
CA HIS A 49 10.87 6.48 -8.86
C HIS A 49 9.50 5.87 -9.14
N LEU A 50 9.19 5.59 -10.39
CA LEU A 50 7.92 4.98 -10.80
C LEU A 50 7.69 3.64 -10.07
N LEU A 51 8.69 2.74 -10.06
CA LEU A 51 8.55 1.43 -9.43
C LEU A 51 8.36 1.52 -7.91
N LYS A 52 9.10 2.40 -7.22
CA LYS A 52 8.92 2.59 -5.77
C LYS A 52 7.54 3.15 -5.41
N ARG A 53 6.93 3.94 -6.29
CA ARG A 53 5.58 4.49 -6.08
C ARG A 53 4.46 3.51 -6.46
N THR A 54 4.68 2.65 -7.44
CA THR A 54 3.66 1.75 -8.00
C THR A 54 3.77 0.30 -7.54
N MET A 55 4.93 -0.10 -7.02
CA MET A 55 5.23 -1.44 -6.50
C MET A 55 5.79 -1.34 -5.08
N PHE A 56 6.09 -2.49 -4.46
CA PHE A 56 6.86 -2.52 -3.21
C PHE A 56 8.34 -2.59 -3.54
N GLY A 57 9.01 -1.42 -3.55
CA GLY A 57 10.42 -1.26 -3.90
C GLY A 57 10.74 -1.42 -5.39
N ALA A 58 11.94 -1.00 -5.76
CA ALA A 58 12.48 -1.08 -7.12
C ALA A 58 13.58 -2.15 -7.19
N LYS A 59 13.18 -3.42 -7.39
CA LYS A 59 14.14 -4.51 -7.55
C LYS A 59 15.02 -4.26 -8.78
N LYS A 60 16.35 -4.46 -8.62
CA LYS A 60 17.29 -4.18 -9.72
C LYS A 60 16.92 -4.91 -11.02
N THR A 61 16.51 -6.17 -10.93
CA THR A 61 16.09 -6.95 -12.10
C THR A 61 14.83 -6.40 -12.78
N ASP A 62 13.97 -5.69 -12.04
CA ASP A 62 12.80 -5.02 -12.62
C ASP A 62 13.23 -3.72 -13.31
N VAL A 63 14.16 -2.95 -12.72
CA VAL A 63 14.76 -1.77 -13.34
C VAL A 63 15.49 -2.16 -14.63
N ASP A 64 16.32 -3.21 -14.60
CA ASP A 64 17.04 -3.71 -15.78
C ASP A 64 16.09 -4.18 -16.89
N TYR A 65 14.97 -4.80 -16.52
CA TYR A 65 13.92 -5.21 -17.46
C TYR A 65 13.24 -4.02 -18.16
N PHE A 66 13.01 -2.94 -17.43
CA PHE A 66 12.38 -1.74 -17.97
C PHE A 66 13.37 -0.79 -18.68
N ARG A 67 14.68 -1.00 -18.49
CA ARG A 67 15.70 -0.23 -19.17
C ARG A 67 15.56 -0.42 -20.70
N GLY A 68 15.54 0.66 -21.43
CA GLY A 68 15.35 0.65 -22.89
C GLY A 68 13.89 0.68 -23.36
N LYS A 69 12.92 0.58 -22.45
CA LYS A 69 11.51 0.88 -22.76
C LYS A 69 11.22 2.35 -22.55
N SER A 70 10.29 2.91 -23.34
CA SER A 70 9.81 4.28 -23.11
C SER A 70 8.95 4.36 -21.84
N MET A 71 8.81 5.57 -21.29
CA MET A 71 7.93 5.83 -20.14
C MET A 71 6.50 5.31 -20.40
N GLN A 72 5.96 5.54 -21.59
CA GLN A 72 4.63 5.07 -21.97
C GLN A 72 4.54 3.54 -21.92
N GLN A 73 5.53 2.83 -22.48
CA GLN A 73 5.55 1.36 -22.46
C GLN A 73 5.62 0.81 -21.04
N VAL A 74 6.42 1.42 -20.16
CA VAL A 74 6.55 0.99 -18.77
C VAL A 74 5.25 1.19 -18.01
N VAL A 75 4.64 2.37 -18.09
CA VAL A 75 3.37 2.64 -17.41
C VAL A 75 2.25 1.75 -17.97
N ASP A 76 2.17 1.58 -19.28
CA ASP A 76 1.14 0.73 -19.90
C ASP A 76 1.27 -0.74 -19.45
N GLU A 77 2.49 -1.26 -19.29
CA GLU A 77 2.69 -2.60 -18.75
C GLU A 77 2.29 -2.70 -17.28
N LEU A 78 2.67 -1.73 -16.46
CA LEU A 78 2.33 -1.70 -15.03
C LEU A 78 0.83 -1.67 -14.76
N VAL A 79 0.03 -0.96 -15.58
CA VAL A 79 -1.43 -0.84 -15.41
C VAL A 79 -2.23 -1.95 -16.12
N ASN A 80 -1.57 -2.83 -16.89
CA ASN A 80 -2.20 -3.95 -17.59
C ASN A 80 -1.57 -5.29 -17.20
N PRO A 81 -1.67 -5.72 -15.93
CA PRO A 81 -1.10 -6.98 -15.48
C PRO A 81 -1.68 -8.18 -16.22
N THR A 82 -0.80 -9.09 -16.65
CA THR A 82 -1.15 -10.33 -17.33
C THR A 82 -0.95 -11.58 -16.47
N ALA A 83 -0.26 -11.43 -15.33
CA ALA A 83 -0.03 -12.55 -14.42
C ALA A 83 -1.37 -13.11 -13.87
N PRO A 84 -1.48 -14.43 -13.73
CA PRO A 84 -2.65 -15.06 -13.11
C PRO A 84 -2.81 -14.61 -11.66
N PRO A 85 -4.01 -14.76 -11.07
CA PRO A 85 -4.19 -14.52 -9.65
C PRO A 85 -3.30 -15.48 -8.83
N PRO A 86 -2.83 -15.06 -7.63
CA PRO A 86 -2.06 -15.93 -6.76
C PRO A 86 -2.92 -17.12 -6.28
N ASN A 87 -2.28 -18.25 -5.99
CA ASN A 87 -2.94 -19.37 -5.33
C ASN A 87 -3.56 -18.91 -4.00
N PRO A 88 -4.72 -19.45 -3.61
CA PRO A 88 -5.40 -19.03 -2.38
C PRO A 88 -4.61 -19.41 -1.12
N PRO A 89 -4.90 -18.78 0.04
CA PRO A 89 -4.28 -19.14 1.31
C PRO A 89 -4.58 -20.59 1.70
N VAL A 90 -3.62 -21.21 2.38
CA VAL A 90 -3.70 -22.62 2.79
C VAL A 90 -3.70 -22.77 4.31
N LYS A 91 -4.16 -23.89 4.81
CA LYS A 91 -4.02 -24.26 6.22
C LYS A 91 -2.56 -24.55 6.54
N GLU A 92 -1.89 -23.62 7.20
CA GLU A 92 -0.50 -23.73 7.67
C GLU A 92 -0.40 -23.87 9.20
N TYR A 93 -1.49 -23.59 9.90
CA TYR A 93 -1.59 -23.67 11.36
C TYR A 93 -1.84 -25.11 11.81
N VAL A 94 -1.28 -25.47 12.96
CA VAL A 94 -1.54 -26.77 13.58
C VAL A 94 -2.87 -26.70 14.31
N THR A 95 -3.71 -27.66 14.09
CA THR A 95 -4.94 -27.84 14.88
C THR A 95 -4.58 -27.95 16.36
N SER A 96 -5.14 -27.09 17.21
CA SER A 96 -4.89 -27.14 18.66
C SER A 96 -5.34 -28.48 19.22
N THR A 97 -4.49 -29.13 20.03
CA THR A 97 -4.82 -30.29 20.82
C THR A 97 -5.32 -29.91 22.22
N THR A 98 -5.49 -28.61 22.48
CA THR A 98 -5.99 -28.10 23.78
C THR A 98 -7.45 -28.52 23.98
N VAL A 99 -7.76 -29.04 25.14
CA VAL A 99 -9.13 -29.46 25.50
C VAL A 99 -10.09 -28.27 25.34
N GLY A 100 -11.20 -28.48 24.60
CA GLY A 100 -12.22 -27.47 24.35
C GLY A 100 -11.99 -26.59 23.12
N VAL A 101 -10.89 -26.77 22.39
CA VAL A 101 -10.66 -26.09 21.10
C VAL A 101 -11.15 -26.98 19.96
N VAL A 102 -12.07 -26.45 19.15
CA VAL A 102 -12.55 -27.17 17.96
C VAL A 102 -11.46 -27.20 16.90
N PRO A 103 -11.02 -28.37 16.44
CA PRO A 103 -10.03 -28.47 15.41
C PRO A 103 -10.63 -28.11 14.04
N ASP A 104 -9.84 -27.44 13.18
CA ASP A 104 -10.16 -27.29 11.74
C ASP A 104 -9.89 -28.62 11.01
N GLY A 105 -10.66 -29.65 11.37
CA GLY A 105 -10.41 -31.04 10.97
C GLY A 105 -10.78 -31.35 9.52
N ASN A 106 -11.63 -30.53 8.90
CA ASN A 106 -12.09 -30.75 7.54
C ASN A 106 -11.04 -30.40 6.48
N ILE A 107 -10.04 -29.61 6.84
CA ILE A 107 -9.04 -29.10 5.92
C ILE A 107 -7.69 -29.75 6.22
N ALA A 108 -7.10 -30.40 5.21
CA ALA A 108 -5.75 -30.94 5.33
C ALA A 108 -4.68 -29.82 5.34
N GLN A 109 -3.56 -30.10 6.00
CA GLN A 109 -2.39 -29.21 6.00
C GLN A 109 -1.93 -28.94 4.55
N GLY A 110 -1.59 -27.68 4.24
CA GLY A 110 -1.15 -27.26 2.91
C GLY A 110 -2.29 -27.14 1.87
N THR A 111 -3.55 -27.40 2.24
CA THR A 111 -4.69 -27.21 1.34
C THR A 111 -5.49 -25.95 1.70
N THR A 112 -6.21 -25.40 0.72
CA THR A 112 -6.97 -24.16 0.93
C THR A 112 -8.24 -24.40 1.73
N TRP A 113 -8.56 -23.45 2.62
CA TRP A 113 -9.77 -23.43 3.44
C TRP A 113 -10.88 -22.52 2.87
N ILE A 114 -10.64 -21.84 1.77
CA ILE A 114 -11.53 -20.77 1.29
C ILE A 114 -12.94 -21.22 0.95
N ASN A 115 -13.14 -22.48 0.60
CA ASN A 115 -14.44 -23.06 0.26
C ASN A 115 -15.10 -23.83 1.41
N ASP A 116 -14.43 -23.96 2.56
CA ASP A 116 -14.98 -24.65 3.72
C ASP A 116 -15.71 -23.66 4.63
N ILE A 117 -16.99 -23.91 4.83
CA ILE A 117 -17.85 -23.11 5.71
C ILE A 117 -17.66 -23.61 7.14
N ASN A 118 -17.18 -22.74 8.01
CA ASN A 118 -16.96 -23.04 9.42
C ASN A 118 -17.38 -21.84 10.26
N SER A 119 -18.16 -22.08 11.31
CA SER A 119 -18.65 -21.02 12.21
C SER A 119 -17.88 -20.92 13.53
N ASP A 120 -16.90 -21.80 13.78
CA ASP A 120 -16.11 -21.77 15.00
C ASP A 120 -15.16 -20.58 15.01
N GLY A 121 -15.22 -19.76 16.06
CA GLY A 121 -14.45 -18.51 16.19
C GLY A 121 -12.93 -18.73 16.24
N THR A 122 -12.47 -19.86 16.83
CA THR A 122 -11.05 -20.21 16.90
C THR A 122 -10.52 -20.60 15.53
N VAL A 123 -11.27 -21.42 14.79
CA VAL A 123 -10.94 -21.76 13.41
C VAL A 123 -10.89 -20.52 12.54
N GLN A 124 -11.86 -19.63 12.65
CA GLN A 124 -11.88 -18.38 11.89
C GLN A 124 -10.71 -17.47 12.25
N SER A 125 -10.29 -17.41 13.52
CA SER A 125 -9.12 -16.65 13.94
C SER A 125 -7.82 -17.20 13.31
N GLN A 126 -7.65 -18.52 13.29
CA GLN A 126 -6.51 -19.18 12.64
C GLN A 126 -6.48 -18.92 11.13
N ARG A 127 -7.65 -19.01 10.45
CA ARG A 127 -7.78 -18.71 9.02
C ARG A 127 -7.48 -17.23 8.70
N ARG A 128 -7.92 -16.28 9.55
CA ARG A 128 -7.54 -14.87 9.40
C ARG A 128 -6.03 -14.66 9.54
N GLY A 129 -5.39 -15.34 10.48
CA GLY A 129 -3.93 -15.34 10.61
C GLY A 129 -3.24 -15.90 9.36
N SER A 130 -3.72 -17.03 8.82
CA SER A 130 -3.25 -17.60 7.57
C SER A 130 -3.41 -16.62 6.40
N TYR A 131 -4.57 -15.99 6.27
CA TYR A 131 -4.83 -14.97 5.25
C TYR A 131 -3.81 -13.81 5.27
N LYS A 132 -3.49 -13.26 6.44
CA LYS A 132 -2.53 -12.14 6.58
C LYS A 132 -1.10 -12.53 6.21
N LYS A 133 -0.68 -13.75 6.56
CA LYS A 133 0.60 -14.31 6.14
C LYS A 133 0.65 -14.51 4.63
N TRP A 134 -0.39 -15.10 4.06
CA TRP A 134 -0.55 -15.26 2.61
C TRP A 134 -0.48 -13.91 1.89
N LEU A 135 -1.21 -12.89 2.35
CA LEU A 135 -1.20 -11.55 1.76
C LEU A 135 0.21 -10.95 1.76
N THR A 136 0.98 -11.15 2.85
CA THR A 136 2.39 -10.74 2.92
C THR A 136 3.23 -11.46 1.85
N GLY A 137 3.03 -12.75 1.66
CA GLY A 137 3.69 -13.53 0.61
C GLY A 137 3.33 -13.06 -0.80
N VAL A 138 2.07 -12.72 -1.04
CA VAL A 138 1.61 -12.16 -2.33
C VAL A 138 2.30 -10.83 -2.64
N MET A 139 2.42 -9.94 -1.64
CA MET A 139 3.12 -8.66 -1.81
C MET A 139 4.62 -8.84 -2.09
N ILE A 140 5.28 -9.80 -1.43
CA ILE A 140 6.69 -10.14 -1.67
C ILE A 140 6.89 -10.65 -3.10
N ASN A 141 6.02 -11.54 -3.56
CA ASN A 141 6.12 -12.24 -4.85
C ASN A 141 5.38 -11.54 -6.00
N GLN A 142 4.97 -10.26 -5.79
CA GLN A 142 4.23 -9.53 -6.81
C GLN A 142 4.93 -9.55 -8.19
N ASP A 143 4.12 -9.55 -9.24
CA ASP A 143 4.55 -9.34 -10.61
C ASP A 143 4.95 -7.86 -10.89
N ARG A 144 5.43 -7.57 -12.11
CA ARG A 144 5.76 -6.20 -12.55
C ARG A 144 4.50 -5.43 -12.88
N SER A 145 3.71 -5.13 -11.85
CA SER A 145 2.47 -4.37 -12.01
C SER A 145 2.15 -3.53 -10.78
N ILE A 146 1.29 -2.55 -10.97
CA ILE A 146 0.74 -1.71 -9.89
C ILE A 146 -0.25 -2.50 -8.99
N ARG A 147 -0.69 -3.68 -9.42
CA ARG A 147 -1.87 -4.38 -8.89
C ARG A 147 -1.83 -4.57 -7.37
N GLU A 148 -0.76 -5.15 -6.82
CA GLU A 148 -0.71 -5.44 -5.38
C GLU A 148 -0.67 -4.16 -4.52
N LYS A 149 0.07 -3.16 -4.98
CA LYS A 149 0.13 -1.85 -4.32
C LYS A 149 -1.23 -1.16 -4.36
N PHE A 150 -1.95 -1.29 -5.48
CA PHE A 150 -3.25 -0.68 -5.66
C PHE A 150 -4.36 -1.43 -4.93
N ILE A 151 -4.28 -2.76 -4.81
CA ILE A 151 -5.16 -3.55 -3.94
C ILE A 151 -5.00 -3.12 -2.48
N LEU A 152 -3.77 -2.88 -2.02
CA LEU A 152 -3.54 -2.36 -0.66
C LEU A 152 -4.23 -0.99 -0.47
N PHE A 153 -4.14 -0.09 -1.45
CA PHE A 153 -4.86 1.19 -1.44
C PHE A 153 -6.38 1.00 -1.34
N LEU A 154 -6.95 0.14 -2.19
CA LEU A 154 -8.40 -0.08 -2.19
C LEU A 154 -8.88 -0.80 -0.93
N THR A 155 -8.08 -1.72 -0.38
CA THR A 155 -8.38 -2.38 0.89
C THR A 155 -8.37 -1.37 2.05
N ASP A 156 -7.52 -0.36 2.00
CA ASP A 156 -7.52 0.74 2.97
C ASP A 156 -8.70 1.70 2.75
N LEU A 157 -9.01 2.03 1.50
CA LEU A 157 -10.14 2.92 1.13
C LEU A 157 -11.49 2.33 1.54
N PHE A 158 -11.70 1.02 1.32
CA PHE A 158 -12.88 0.27 1.75
C PHE A 158 -12.62 -0.43 3.08
N GLY A 159 -12.00 0.29 4.02
CA GLY A 159 -11.50 -0.24 5.27
C GLY A 159 -12.55 -1.03 6.05
N ASN A 160 -12.20 -2.26 6.37
CA ASN A 160 -12.85 -3.01 7.42
C ASN A 160 -11.78 -3.71 8.29
N GLU A 161 -12.18 -4.06 9.48
CA GLU A 161 -11.31 -4.80 10.40
C GLU A 161 -11.63 -6.29 10.27
N ALA A 162 -10.67 -7.05 9.71
CA ALA A 162 -10.84 -8.50 9.54
C ALA A 162 -11.18 -9.21 10.88
N SER A 163 -10.69 -8.65 12.01
CA SER A 163 -11.01 -9.11 13.36
C SER A 163 -12.49 -8.94 13.70
N ASP A 164 -13.11 -7.82 13.33
CA ASP A 164 -14.51 -7.48 13.61
C ASP A 164 -15.48 -8.15 12.64
N VAL A 165 -15.08 -8.29 11.36
CA VAL A 165 -15.80 -9.14 10.41
C VAL A 165 -15.91 -10.57 10.94
N GLY A 166 -14.86 -11.04 11.58
CA GLY A 166 -14.84 -12.29 12.33
C GLY A 166 -14.69 -13.55 11.48
N ASN A 167 -15.04 -13.53 10.20
CA ASN A 167 -15.03 -14.69 9.29
C ASN A 167 -13.99 -14.51 8.18
N ALA A 168 -13.00 -15.40 8.13
CA ALA A 168 -11.89 -15.36 7.18
C ALA A 168 -12.31 -15.57 5.73
N ASN A 169 -13.35 -16.38 5.49
CA ASN A 169 -13.86 -16.61 4.13
C ASN A 169 -14.45 -15.32 3.55
N TRP A 170 -15.17 -14.54 4.37
CA TRP A 170 -15.73 -13.25 3.95
C TRP A 170 -14.64 -12.21 3.67
N VAL A 171 -13.63 -12.13 4.54
CA VAL A 171 -12.46 -11.25 4.35
C VAL A 171 -11.72 -11.62 3.04
N TYR A 172 -11.48 -12.89 2.81
CA TYR A 172 -10.85 -13.35 1.57
C TYR A 172 -11.71 -13.05 0.33
N THR A 173 -13.03 -13.28 0.41
CA THR A 173 -13.97 -13.00 -0.69
C THR A 173 -13.96 -11.51 -1.04
N GLN A 174 -13.98 -10.62 -0.05
CA GLN A 174 -13.85 -9.19 -0.28
C GLN A 174 -12.50 -8.82 -0.93
N HIS A 175 -11.41 -9.41 -0.45
CA HIS A 175 -10.10 -9.21 -1.09
C HIS A 175 -10.13 -9.64 -2.57
N GLN A 176 -10.75 -10.76 -2.91
CA GLN A 176 -10.89 -11.20 -4.30
C GLN A 176 -11.80 -10.28 -5.11
N LEU A 177 -12.87 -9.75 -4.51
CA LEU A 177 -13.73 -8.75 -5.15
C LEU A 177 -12.92 -7.49 -5.48
N ILE A 178 -12.14 -6.96 -4.54
CA ILE A 178 -11.26 -5.82 -4.76
C ILE A 178 -10.24 -6.15 -5.86
N ARG A 179 -9.57 -7.30 -5.81
CA ARG A 179 -8.58 -7.76 -6.80
C ARG A 179 -9.15 -7.79 -8.22
N ASN A 180 -10.36 -8.33 -8.37
CA ASN A 180 -11.01 -8.49 -9.68
C ASN A 180 -11.43 -7.13 -10.29
N HIS A 181 -11.68 -6.12 -9.46
CA HIS A 181 -12.13 -4.80 -9.89
C HIS A 181 -11.07 -3.71 -9.75
N ALA A 182 -9.90 -3.99 -9.17
CA ALA A 182 -8.90 -2.98 -8.82
C ALA A 182 -8.51 -2.05 -9.99
N LEU A 183 -8.35 -2.59 -11.19
CA LEU A 183 -7.98 -1.82 -12.38
C LEU A 183 -9.16 -1.68 -13.37
N GLY A 184 -10.39 -1.80 -12.89
CA GLY A 184 -11.62 -1.71 -13.68
C GLY A 184 -12.46 -0.48 -13.33
N ASN A 185 -13.77 -0.66 -13.37
CA ASN A 185 -14.75 0.39 -13.14
C ASN A 185 -15.00 0.62 -11.65
N TYR A 186 -14.72 1.83 -11.17
CA TYR A 186 -14.86 2.18 -9.76
C TYR A 186 -16.32 2.15 -9.26
N LYS A 187 -17.27 2.61 -10.07
CA LYS A 187 -18.70 2.57 -9.71
C LYS A 187 -19.22 1.14 -9.54
N THR A 188 -18.77 0.24 -10.42
CA THR A 188 -19.06 -1.19 -10.30
C THR A 188 -18.42 -1.79 -9.04
N LEU A 189 -17.19 -1.38 -8.70
CA LEU A 189 -16.53 -1.79 -7.45
C LEU A 189 -17.35 -1.34 -6.24
N VAL A 190 -17.73 -0.07 -6.15
CA VAL A 190 -18.56 0.46 -5.05
C VAL A 190 -19.88 -0.30 -4.94
N ARG A 191 -20.56 -0.57 -6.07
CA ARG A 191 -21.79 -1.36 -6.09
C ARG A 191 -21.60 -2.76 -5.49
N ASN A 192 -20.53 -3.41 -5.84
CA ASN A 192 -20.24 -4.78 -5.36
C ASN A 192 -19.81 -4.77 -3.88
N ILE A 193 -19.03 -3.80 -3.44
CA ILE A 193 -18.67 -3.60 -2.02
C ILE A 193 -19.92 -3.33 -1.16
N THR A 194 -20.90 -2.58 -1.68
CA THR A 194 -22.17 -2.32 -0.97
C THR A 194 -22.90 -3.62 -0.59
N LYS A 195 -22.77 -4.66 -1.40
CA LYS A 195 -23.41 -5.96 -1.19
C LYS A 195 -22.45 -7.03 -0.65
N ASP A 196 -21.19 -6.68 -0.47
CA ASP A 196 -20.18 -7.61 0.02
C ASP A 196 -20.50 -8.06 1.46
N VAL A 197 -20.35 -9.34 1.74
CA VAL A 197 -20.72 -9.92 3.04
C VAL A 197 -19.87 -9.40 4.18
N ALA A 198 -18.55 -9.21 3.96
CA ALA A 198 -17.67 -8.64 4.96
C ALA A 198 -18.07 -7.20 5.30
N MET A 199 -18.37 -6.39 4.27
CA MET A 199 -18.82 -5.01 4.44
C MET A 199 -20.20 -4.91 5.10
N LEU A 200 -21.16 -5.73 4.66
CA LEU A 200 -22.48 -5.83 5.30
C LEU A 200 -22.36 -6.18 6.79
N ARG A 201 -21.42 -7.05 7.13
CA ARG A 201 -21.18 -7.43 8.52
C ARG A 201 -20.53 -6.32 9.33
N TYR A 202 -19.47 -5.72 8.80
CA TYR A 202 -18.65 -4.72 9.48
C TYR A 202 -19.44 -3.44 9.79
N LEU A 203 -20.20 -2.93 8.82
CA LEU A 203 -20.99 -1.70 8.97
C LEU A 203 -22.47 -1.95 9.26
N ASN A 204 -22.83 -3.11 9.78
CA ASN A 204 -24.19 -3.47 10.20
C ASN A 204 -25.25 -3.43 9.09
N GLY A 205 -24.87 -3.35 7.83
CA GLY A 205 -25.80 -3.32 6.70
C GLY A 205 -26.76 -4.52 6.67
N TYR A 206 -26.34 -5.69 7.20
CA TYR A 206 -27.19 -6.87 7.33
C TYR A 206 -28.34 -6.72 8.34
N LEU A 207 -28.27 -5.76 9.24
CA LEU A 207 -29.32 -5.42 10.22
C LEU A 207 -30.30 -4.37 9.66
N ASN A 208 -29.90 -3.61 8.63
CA ASN A 208 -30.67 -2.53 8.07
C ASN A 208 -32.02 -3.02 7.52
N ASN A 209 -33.12 -2.50 8.05
CA ASN A 209 -34.48 -2.89 7.68
C ASN A 209 -35.45 -1.72 7.71
N LYS A 210 -36.61 -1.88 7.03
CA LYS A 210 -37.62 -0.83 6.86
C LYS A 210 -38.17 -0.23 8.15
N ASN A 211 -38.18 -0.98 9.25
CA ASN A 211 -38.72 -0.52 10.53
C ASN A 211 -37.69 0.25 11.36
N ALA A 212 -36.41 0.01 11.10
CA ALA A 212 -35.27 0.64 11.75
C ALA A 212 -34.12 0.77 10.72
N PRO A 213 -34.19 1.76 9.82
CA PRO A 213 -33.11 2.01 8.85
C PRO A 213 -31.83 2.37 9.60
N ASP A 214 -30.73 1.67 9.27
CA ASP A 214 -29.40 1.90 9.81
C ASP A 214 -28.60 2.81 8.87
N GLU A 215 -28.14 3.94 9.37
CA GLU A 215 -27.45 4.97 8.60
C GLU A 215 -25.95 4.69 8.42
N ASN A 216 -25.38 3.72 9.16
CA ASN A 216 -23.94 3.53 9.26
C ASN A 216 -23.31 3.35 7.85
N TYR A 217 -23.70 2.32 7.12
CA TYR A 217 -23.15 2.10 5.78
C TYR A 217 -23.50 3.25 4.80
N ALA A 218 -24.72 3.81 4.88
CA ALA A 218 -25.12 4.92 4.00
C ALA A 218 -24.24 6.16 4.19
N ARG A 219 -23.83 6.43 5.43
CA ARG A 219 -22.90 7.51 5.79
C ARG A 219 -21.53 7.25 5.18
N GLU A 220 -20.98 6.07 5.39
CA GLU A 220 -19.65 5.71 4.87
C GLU A 220 -19.63 5.65 3.34
N LEU A 221 -20.71 5.21 2.70
CA LEU A 221 -20.86 5.25 1.24
C LEU A 221 -20.68 6.68 0.70
N MET A 222 -21.30 7.67 1.33
CA MET A 222 -21.19 9.07 0.91
C MET A 222 -19.86 9.70 1.36
N GLU A 223 -19.45 9.46 2.60
CA GLU A 223 -18.34 10.15 3.24
C GLU A 223 -16.99 9.60 2.83
N LEU A 224 -16.84 8.27 2.84
CA LEU A 224 -15.53 7.64 2.63
C LEU A 224 -15.37 7.05 1.22
N PHE A 225 -16.45 6.53 0.65
CA PHE A 225 -16.36 5.75 -0.58
C PHE A 225 -16.71 6.54 -1.85
N THR A 226 -17.34 7.72 -1.73
CA THR A 226 -17.77 8.47 -2.92
C THR A 226 -17.53 9.98 -2.86
N LEU A 227 -18.20 10.72 -1.99
CA LEU A 227 -18.23 12.19 -2.02
C LEU A 227 -17.19 12.86 -1.11
N GLY A 228 -16.83 12.23 0.00
CA GLY A 228 -16.00 12.88 1.03
C GLY A 228 -16.79 13.89 1.87
N LYS A 229 -16.08 14.58 2.77
CA LYS A 229 -16.59 15.66 3.64
C LYS A 229 -16.03 17.04 3.27
N GLY A 230 -15.55 17.25 2.06
CA GLY A 230 -15.01 18.53 1.64
C GLY A 230 -16.08 19.57 1.30
N PRO A 231 -15.66 20.81 1.03
CA PRO A 231 -16.59 21.91 0.68
C PRO A 231 -17.46 21.63 -0.55
N GLY A 232 -17.02 20.71 -1.44
CA GLY A 232 -17.78 20.25 -2.60
C GLY A 232 -18.89 19.25 -2.29
N SER A 233 -18.96 18.74 -1.06
CA SER A 233 -19.91 17.71 -0.61
C SER A 233 -20.94 18.32 0.32
N GLN A 234 -22.07 18.72 -0.24
CA GLN A 234 -23.13 19.43 0.49
C GLN A 234 -24.37 18.56 0.73
N TYR A 235 -24.20 17.23 0.76
CA TYR A 235 -25.28 16.33 1.17
C TYR A 235 -25.62 16.52 2.66
N THR A 236 -26.85 16.22 3.01
CA THR A 236 -27.41 16.46 4.33
C THR A 236 -27.64 15.14 5.09
N GLU A 237 -27.87 15.23 6.41
CA GLU A 237 -28.30 14.09 7.24
C GLU A 237 -29.61 13.46 6.70
N SER A 238 -30.49 14.25 6.08
CA SER A 238 -31.70 13.72 5.45
C SER A 238 -31.37 12.86 4.22
N ASP A 239 -30.32 13.19 3.48
CA ASP A 239 -29.85 12.38 2.35
C ASP A 239 -29.26 11.05 2.83
N VAL A 240 -28.52 11.06 3.95
CA VAL A 240 -27.99 9.84 4.57
C VAL A 240 -29.15 8.93 5.00
N LYS A 241 -30.20 9.48 5.63
CA LYS A 241 -31.39 8.72 6.01
C LYS A 241 -32.14 8.14 4.82
N ALA A 242 -32.28 8.92 3.75
CA ALA A 242 -32.90 8.47 2.52
C ALA A 242 -32.10 7.32 1.87
N ALA A 243 -30.77 7.44 1.83
CA ALA A 243 -29.89 6.38 1.34
C ALA A 243 -29.95 5.11 2.22
N ALA A 244 -30.02 5.27 3.55
CA ALA A 244 -30.22 4.14 4.46
C ALA A 244 -31.51 3.36 4.16
N GLN A 245 -32.61 4.08 3.83
CA GLN A 245 -33.86 3.44 3.41
C GLN A 245 -33.74 2.70 2.07
N VAL A 246 -32.98 3.24 1.09
CA VAL A 246 -32.67 2.54 -0.17
C VAL A 246 -31.94 1.22 0.10
N LEU A 247 -31.03 1.21 1.07
CA LEU A 247 -30.16 0.09 1.37
C LEU A 247 -30.78 -0.95 2.32
N THR A 248 -32.04 -0.81 2.70
CA THR A 248 -32.73 -1.79 3.55
C THR A 248 -32.94 -3.13 2.85
N GLY A 249 -32.95 -4.22 3.61
CA GLY A 249 -33.34 -5.54 3.13
C GLY A 249 -32.20 -6.48 2.73
N TRP A 250 -30.96 -5.99 2.65
CA TRP A 250 -29.79 -6.84 2.43
C TRP A 250 -29.44 -7.61 3.70
N GLN A 251 -29.15 -8.90 3.56
CA GLN A 251 -28.80 -9.79 4.66
C GLN A 251 -27.64 -10.70 4.29
N VAL A 252 -27.03 -11.33 5.29
CA VAL A 252 -26.01 -12.35 5.13
C VAL A 252 -26.63 -13.73 5.32
N ASN A 253 -26.51 -14.59 4.33
CA ASN A 253 -26.85 -16.00 4.47
C ASN A 253 -25.66 -16.75 5.10
N GLY A 254 -25.80 -17.14 6.36
CA GLY A 254 -24.75 -17.82 7.11
C GLY A 254 -24.41 -19.23 6.60
N THR A 255 -25.30 -19.85 5.80
CA THR A 255 -25.08 -21.20 5.23
C THR A 255 -24.31 -21.14 3.91
N THR A 256 -24.59 -20.13 3.07
CA THR A 256 -23.96 -20.01 1.75
C THR A 256 -22.84 -18.98 1.72
N TYR A 257 -22.67 -18.18 2.79
CA TYR A 257 -21.76 -17.04 2.85
C TYR A 257 -21.99 -16.01 1.73
N GLN A 258 -23.24 -15.88 1.29
CA GLN A 258 -23.67 -14.94 0.25
C GLN A 258 -24.54 -13.84 0.84
N SER A 259 -24.50 -12.66 0.23
CA SER A 259 -25.51 -11.64 0.51
C SER A 259 -26.83 -12.00 -0.19
N VAL A 260 -27.92 -11.75 0.49
CA VAL A 260 -29.28 -12.00 -0.03
C VAL A 260 -30.15 -10.78 0.22
N PHE A 261 -31.03 -10.47 -0.74
CA PHE A 261 -32.02 -9.43 -0.59
C PHE A 261 -33.35 -10.01 -0.12
N THR A 262 -33.96 -9.40 0.90
CA THR A 262 -35.24 -9.84 1.49
C THR A 262 -36.25 -8.69 1.39
N LEU A 263 -37.17 -8.80 0.43
CA LEU A 263 -38.17 -7.79 0.12
C LEU A 263 -39.03 -7.40 1.34
N SER A 264 -39.41 -8.36 2.19
CA SER A 264 -40.22 -8.07 3.38
C SER A 264 -39.53 -7.15 4.40
N ARG A 265 -38.22 -7.01 4.31
CA ARG A 265 -37.39 -6.10 5.14
C ARG A 265 -37.10 -4.76 4.46
N HIS A 266 -37.42 -4.63 3.16
CA HIS A 266 -37.12 -3.45 2.36
C HIS A 266 -38.18 -2.34 2.52
N ALA A 267 -37.73 -1.08 2.52
CA ALA A 267 -38.58 0.09 2.54
C ALA A 267 -39.11 0.40 1.12
N ILE A 268 -40.38 0.17 0.88
CA ILE A 268 -41.02 0.32 -0.44
C ILE A 268 -41.57 1.73 -0.69
N THR A 269 -41.37 2.68 0.21
CA THR A 269 -41.75 4.09 0.03
C THR A 269 -40.75 4.84 -0.84
N ASN A 270 -41.15 5.94 -1.46
CA ASN A 270 -40.23 6.84 -2.17
C ASN A 270 -39.22 7.45 -1.23
N LYS A 271 -37.99 7.65 -1.71
CA LYS A 271 -36.86 8.24 -0.97
C LYS A 271 -36.47 9.54 -1.67
N THR A 272 -36.64 10.65 -0.96
CA THR A 272 -36.40 12.01 -1.49
C THR A 272 -35.06 12.53 -1.00
N PHE A 273 -34.28 13.05 -1.91
CA PHE A 273 -32.97 13.64 -1.66
C PHE A 273 -32.99 15.16 -1.83
N SER A 274 -32.03 15.84 -1.23
CA SER A 274 -31.91 17.30 -1.18
C SER A 274 -31.62 17.93 -2.56
N SER A 275 -31.56 19.25 -2.57
CA SER A 275 -31.16 20.03 -3.76
C SER A 275 -29.72 19.74 -4.21
N PHE A 276 -28.83 19.29 -3.32
CA PHE A 276 -27.52 18.83 -3.70
C PHE A 276 -27.57 17.67 -4.72
N PHE A 277 -28.57 16.83 -4.60
CA PHE A 277 -28.88 15.77 -5.57
C PHE A 277 -30.03 16.15 -6.54
N ASN A 278 -30.20 17.44 -6.83
CA ASN A 278 -31.24 17.96 -7.72
C ASN A 278 -32.68 17.57 -7.31
N ASN A 279 -32.94 17.44 -6.01
CA ASN A 279 -34.22 16.98 -5.46
C ASN A 279 -34.68 15.63 -6.05
N THR A 280 -33.73 14.74 -6.33
CA THR A 280 -33.99 13.41 -6.89
C THR A 280 -34.90 12.60 -5.97
N VAL A 281 -35.90 11.93 -6.57
CA VAL A 281 -36.75 10.96 -5.86
C VAL A 281 -36.49 9.57 -6.41
N ILE A 282 -35.95 8.69 -5.58
CA ILE A 282 -35.84 7.25 -5.89
C ILE A 282 -37.18 6.60 -5.56
N ILE A 283 -37.87 6.14 -6.61
CA ILE A 283 -39.17 5.50 -6.46
C ILE A 283 -39.04 4.17 -5.75
N GLY A 284 -39.81 4.01 -4.69
CA GLY A 284 -39.84 2.75 -3.94
C GLY A 284 -40.45 1.62 -4.76
N ARG A 285 -39.81 0.46 -4.75
CA ARG A 285 -40.20 -0.71 -5.53
C ARG A 285 -40.62 -1.88 -4.61
N ASN A 286 -41.64 -2.61 -5.07
CA ASN A 286 -42.13 -3.81 -4.37
C ASN A 286 -41.93 -5.05 -5.26
N THR A 287 -40.68 -5.31 -5.63
CA THR A 287 -40.26 -6.41 -6.51
C THR A 287 -39.09 -7.17 -5.91
N ALA A 288 -38.86 -8.38 -6.35
CA ALA A 288 -37.70 -9.18 -5.91
C ALA A 288 -36.35 -8.55 -6.27
N THR A 289 -36.32 -7.64 -7.26
CA THR A 289 -35.11 -6.94 -7.73
C THR A 289 -34.98 -5.54 -7.12
N ALA A 290 -35.93 -5.12 -6.26
CA ALA A 290 -35.99 -3.74 -5.72
C ALA A 290 -34.65 -3.29 -5.10
N GLY A 291 -33.98 -4.15 -4.34
CA GLY A 291 -32.71 -3.81 -3.70
C GLY A 291 -31.59 -3.51 -4.71
N ASP A 292 -31.50 -4.24 -5.81
CA ASP A 292 -30.53 -3.98 -6.87
C ASP A 292 -30.90 -2.75 -7.72
N ASP A 293 -32.18 -2.59 -8.04
CA ASP A 293 -32.66 -1.50 -8.89
C ASP A 293 -32.52 -0.14 -8.17
N GLU A 294 -32.95 -0.08 -6.91
CA GLU A 294 -32.82 1.15 -6.10
C GLU A 294 -31.38 1.47 -5.73
N LEU A 295 -30.53 0.47 -5.49
CA LEU A 295 -29.09 0.67 -5.33
C LEU A 295 -28.46 1.26 -6.60
N ASN A 296 -28.86 0.79 -7.79
CA ASN A 296 -28.38 1.37 -9.05
C ASN A 296 -28.82 2.83 -9.19
N ASP A 297 -30.07 3.16 -8.86
CA ASP A 297 -30.57 4.55 -8.88
C ASP A 297 -29.78 5.44 -7.89
N LEU A 298 -29.53 4.96 -6.67
CA LEU A 298 -28.74 5.66 -5.67
C LEU A 298 -27.32 5.95 -6.18
N LEU A 299 -26.64 4.94 -6.73
CA LEU A 299 -25.30 5.12 -7.26
C LEU A 299 -25.29 6.00 -8.52
N ASN A 300 -26.30 5.92 -9.38
CA ASN A 300 -26.43 6.82 -10.53
C ASN A 300 -26.53 8.28 -10.07
N MET A 301 -27.32 8.55 -9.06
CA MET A 301 -27.49 9.88 -8.47
C MET A 301 -26.18 10.39 -7.82
N ILE A 302 -25.51 9.56 -7.00
CA ILE A 302 -24.26 9.93 -6.33
C ILE A 302 -23.17 10.20 -7.38
N PHE A 303 -22.96 9.30 -8.32
CA PHE A 303 -21.91 9.40 -9.34
C PHE A 303 -22.17 10.48 -10.41
N ALA A 304 -23.35 11.06 -10.45
CA ALA A 304 -23.62 12.27 -11.23
C ALA A 304 -22.93 13.52 -10.64
N GLN A 305 -22.61 13.50 -9.33
CA GLN A 305 -21.93 14.62 -8.67
C GLN A 305 -20.45 14.67 -9.07
N GLN A 306 -19.99 15.89 -9.42
CA GLN A 306 -18.57 16.10 -9.82
C GLN A 306 -17.60 15.78 -8.70
N GLU A 307 -18.02 16.01 -7.47
CA GLU A 307 -17.16 15.83 -6.29
C GLU A 307 -16.73 14.37 -6.10
N VAL A 308 -17.52 13.39 -6.53
CA VAL A 308 -17.12 11.98 -6.47
C VAL A 308 -15.78 11.74 -7.18
N ALA A 309 -15.66 12.22 -8.41
CA ALA A 309 -14.44 12.07 -9.18
C ALA A 309 -13.26 12.82 -8.53
N LYS A 310 -13.49 14.06 -8.08
CA LYS A 310 -12.47 14.88 -7.41
C LYS A 310 -11.99 14.22 -6.12
N TYR A 311 -12.91 13.75 -5.29
CA TYR A 311 -12.57 13.10 -4.03
C TYR A 311 -11.70 11.85 -4.25
N ILE A 312 -12.10 10.97 -5.14
CA ILE A 312 -11.33 9.74 -5.43
C ILE A 312 -9.98 10.08 -6.04
N VAL A 313 -9.90 11.04 -6.96
CA VAL A 313 -8.62 11.46 -7.55
C VAL A 313 -7.70 12.09 -6.50
N ARG A 314 -8.21 12.87 -5.53
CA ARG A 314 -7.40 13.37 -4.40
C ARG A 314 -6.86 12.22 -3.55
N ARG A 315 -7.63 11.15 -3.31
CA ARG A 315 -7.16 9.95 -2.60
C ARG A 315 -6.07 9.23 -3.39
N LEU A 316 -6.22 9.06 -4.72
CA LEU A 316 -5.19 8.50 -5.60
C LEU A 316 -3.91 9.35 -5.61
N TYR A 317 -4.06 10.67 -5.69
CA TYR A 317 -2.93 11.60 -5.66
C TYR A 317 -2.13 11.48 -4.35
N ARG A 318 -2.83 11.47 -3.20
CA ARG A 318 -2.19 11.31 -1.89
C ARG A 318 -1.48 9.96 -1.74
N TRP A 319 -1.94 8.94 -2.40
CA TRP A 319 -1.30 7.63 -2.37
C TRP A 319 -0.05 7.55 -3.26
N PHE A 320 -0.13 8.07 -4.49
CA PHE A 320 0.93 7.88 -5.48
C PHE A 320 1.90 9.04 -5.61
N VAL A 321 1.54 10.26 -5.20
CA VAL A 321 2.32 11.47 -5.45
C VAL A 321 2.71 12.19 -4.17
N TYR A 322 1.78 12.92 -3.55
CA TYR A 322 2.07 13.73 -2.38
C TYR A 322 0.81 14.01 -1.56
N TYR A 323 0.97 14.23 -0.25
CA TYR A 323 -0.18 14.42 0.64
C TYR A 323 -0.81 15.82 0.52
N ASN A 324 -0.01 16.85 0.28
CA ASN A 324 -0.50 18.23 0.20
C ASN A 324 -1.00 18.55 -1.20
N ILE A 325 -2.25 18.97 -1.30
CA ILE A 325 -2.90 19.39 -2.54
C ILE A 325 -3.17 20.89 -2.42
N ASP A 326 -2.29 21.70 -3.00
CA ASP A 326 -2.47 23.14 -3.09
C ASP A 326 -3.42 23.54 -4.23
N THR A 327 -3.75 24.82 -4.35
CA THR A 327 -4.66 25.31 -5.39
C THR A 327 -4.15 25.03 -6.79
N ALA A 328 -2.85 25.09 -7.04
CA ALA A 328 -2.27 24.81 -8.34
C ALA A 328 -2.41 23.31 -8.68
N THR A 329 -2.12 22.43 -7.75
CA THR A 329 -2.32 20.99 -7.88
C THR A 329 -3.80 20.64 -8.09
N GLU A 330 -4.71 21.27 -7.33
CA GLU A 330 -6.16 21.04 -7.52
C GLU A 330 -6.62 21.41 -8.92
N ASN A 331 -6.16 22.55 -9.46
CA ASN A 331 -6.59 23.05 -10.75
C ASN A 331 -5.90 22.32 -11.93
N ASN A 332 -4.59 22.03 -11.82
CA ASN A 332 -3.80 21.54 -12.95
C ASN A 332 -3.67 20.02 -12.98
N VAL A 333 -3.95 19.34 -11.88
CA VAL A 333 -3.80 17.87 -11.76
C VAL A 333 -5.11 17.21 -11.37
N ILE A 334 -5.69 17.59 -10.21
CA ILE A 334 -6.87 16.91 -9.68
C ILE A 334 -8.08 17.11 -10.59
N THR A 335 -8.39 18.36 -10.96
CA THR A 335 -9.57 18.67 -11.79
C THR A 335 -9.50 18.01 -13.17
N PRO A 336 -8.40 18.09 -13.95
CA PRO A 336 -8.30 17.40 -15.25
C PRO A 336 -8.38 15.87 -15.13
N LEU A 337 -7.76 15.27 -14.09
CA LEU A 337 -7.89 13.83 -13.85
C LEU A 337 -9.31 13.43 -13.44
N ALA A 338 -10.01 14.26 -12.67
CA ALA A 338 -11.39 14.01 -12.29
C ALA A 338 -12.33 14.09 -13.51
N ASP A 339 -12.09 15.03 -14.43
CA ASP A 339 -12.84 15.12 -15.69
C ASP A 339 -12.56 13.89 -16.58
N LEU A 340 -11.30 13.45 -16.67
CA LEU A 340 -10.96 12.19 -17.35
C LEU A 340 -11.67 11.00 -16.70
N PHE A 341 -11.73 10.94 -15.37
CA PHE A 341 -12.40 9.86 -14.65
C PHE A 341 -13.90 9.79 -14.96
N ARG A 342 -14.55 10.94 -15.00
CA ARG A 342 -15.97 11.03 -15.37
C ARG A 342 -16.21 10.67 -16.83
N THR A 343 -15.44 11.23 -17.75
CA THR A 343 -15.59 10.98 -19.20
C THR A 343 -15.24 9.56 -19.61
N SER A 344 -14.37 8.88 -18.87
CA SER A 344 -14.11 7.44 -19.01
C SER A 344 -15.10 6.56 -18.23
N ASN A 345 -16.23 7.09 -17.81
CA ASN A 345 -17.26 6.38 -17.05
C ASN A 345 -16.73 5.70 -15.78
N TYR A 346 -15.85 6.40 -15.05
CA TYR A 346 -15.22 5.94 -13.81
C TYR A 346 -14.31 4.70 -13.98
N GLU A 347 -13.68 4.53 -15.14
CA GLU A 347 -12.61 3.56 -15.33
C GLU A 347 -11.32 4.04 -14.65
N LEU A 348 -10.70 3.19 -13.81
CA LEU A 348 -9.51 3.55 -13.03
C LEU A 348 -8.23 3.59 -13.86
N LYS A 349 -8.08 2.68 -14.84
CA LYS A 349 -6.86 2.59 -15.66
C LYS A 349 -6.51 3.89 -16.40
N PRO A 350 -7.43 4.57 -17.09
CA PRO A 350 -7.10 5.83 -17.77
C PRO A 350 -6.54 6.90 -16.82
N VAL A 351 -7.14 7.02 -15.62
CA VAL A 351 -6.70 7.99 -14.62
C VAL A 351 -5.32 7.67 -14.06
N LEU A 352 -5.10 6.39 -13.70
CA LEU A 352 -3.78 5.93 -13.23
C LEU A 352 -2.72 6.13 -14.32
N SER A 353 -3.04 5.76 -15.57
CA SER A 353 -2.13 5.94 -16.69
C SER A 353 -1.77 7.42 -16.92
N ALA A 354 -2.77 8.31 -16.91
CA ALA A 354 -2.55 9.75 -17.08
C ALA A 354 -1.70 10.34 -15.93
N LEU A 355 -2.01 9.98 -14.68
CA LEU A 355 -1.25 10.44 -13.52
C LEU A 355 0.21 9.98 -13.57
N LEU A 356 0.46 8.69 -13.82
CA LEU A 356 1.80 8.08 -13.81
C LEU A 356 2.65 8.45 -15.04
N LYS A 357 2.05 8.98 -16.10
CA LYS A 357 2.75 9.51 -17.27
C LYS A 357 2.98 11.03 -17.21
N SER A 358 2.45 11.72 -16.19
CA SER A 358 2.42 13.17 -16.15
C SER A 358 3.75 13.82 -15.77
N GLU A 359 4.02 15.01 -16.30
CA GLU A 359 5.14 15.86 -15.87
C GLU A 359 5.11 16.09 -14.36
N HIS A 360 3.91 16.25 -13.77
CA HIS A 360 3.75 16.48 -12.34
C HIS A 360 4.23 15.29 -11.49
N PHE A 361 4.01 14.05 -11.95
CA PHE A 361 4.46 12.85 -11.23
C PHE A 361 5.98 12.78 -11.12
N TYR A 362 6.69 13.19 -12.18
CA TYR A 362 8.17 13.19 -12.24
C TYR A 362 8.80 14.50 -11.77
N ASP A 363 8.02 15.46 -11.30
CA ASP A 363 8.57 16.67 -10.69
C ASP A 363 9.53 16.31 -9.56
N GLN A 364 10.71 16.95 -9.54
CA GLN A 364 11.75 16.66 -8.57
C GLN A 364 11.27 16.83 -7.11
N LEU A 365 10.32 17.73 -6.86
CA LEU A 365 9.74 17.93 -5.53
C LEU A 365 8.79 16.78 -5.10
N ASN A 366 8.37 15.93 -6.02
CA ASN A 366 7.56 14.75 -5.76
C ASN A 366 8.40 13.47 -5.59
N GLN A 367 9.72 13.55 -5.78
CA GLN A 367 10.65 12.43 -5.61
C GLN A 367 11.24 12.44 -4.20
N GLY A 368 11.22 11.32 -3.49
CA GLY A 368 11.75 11.20 -2.14
C GLY A 368 11.09 12.13 -1.13
N CYS A 369 9.83 12.48 -1.33
CA CYS A 369 9.06 13.39 -0.47
C CYS A 369 8.08 12.66 0.46
N TYR A 370 8.02 11.33 0.38
CA TYR A 370 7.02 10.52 1.07
C TYR A 370 7.71 9.53 2.01
N ILE A 371 7.32 9.48 3.27
CA ILE A 371 7.83 8.48 4.21
C ILE A 371 7.30 7.10 3.81
N LYS A 372 8.19 6.14 3.58
CA LYS A 372 7.83 4.75 3.31
C LYS A 372 6.84 4.23 4.35
N THR A 373 5.76 3.62 3.89
CA THR A 373 4.89 2.85 4.79
C THR A 373 5.65 1.68 5.40
N PRO A 374 5.22 1.07 6.50
CA PRO A 374 5.83 -0.16 6.99
C PRO A 374 5.88 -1.27 5.93
N ALA A 375 4.85 -1.40 5.08
CA ALA A 375 4.85 -2.33 3.96
C ALA A 375 5.91 -1.97 2.90
N ASP A 376 6.06 -0.68 2.55
CA ASP A 376 7.11 -0.25 1.63
C ASP A 376 8.51 -0.49 2.19
N LEU A 377 8.71 -0.30 3.49
CA LEU A 377 9.98 -0.57 4.14
C LEU A 377 10.30 -2.06 4.15
N VAL A 378 9.38 -2.89 4.68
CA VAL A 378 9.62 -4.32 4.91
C VAL A 378 9.63 -5.07 3.58
N ILE A 379 8.54 -5.01 2.82
CA ILE A 379 8.41 -5.74 1.56
C ILE A 379 9.35 -5.16 0.51
N GLY A 380 9.45 -3.82 0.45
CA GLY A 380 10.32 -3.12 -0.51
C GLY A 380 11.78 -3.51 -0.34
N SER A 381 12.31 -3.50 0.88
CA SER A 381 13.71 -3.88 1.12
C SER A 381 14.00 -5.36 0.84
N LEU A 382 13.06 -6.27 1.17
CA LEU A 382 13.18 -7.68 0.81
C LEU A 382 13.31 -7.87 -0.71
N ARG A 383 12.53 -7.12 -1.49
CA ARG A 383 12.56 -7.17 -2.95
C ARG A 383 13.80 -6.48 -3.52
N GLU A 384 14.15 -5.29 -3.04
CA GLU A 384 15.33 -4.53 -3.47
C GLU A 384 16.62 -5.33 -3.25
N MET A 385 16.74 -6.03 -2.11
CA MET A 385 17.87 -6.91 -1.80
C MET A 385 17.74 -8.32 -2.39
N ASN A 386 16.72 -8.55 -3.21
CA ASN A 386 16.46 -9.82 -3.88
C ASN A 386 16.47 -11.04 -2.94
N VAL A 387 15.82 -10.90 -1.78
CA VAL A 387 15.69 -12.00 -0.82
C VAL A 387 14.92 -13.15 -1.46
N VAL A 388 15.50 -14.34 -1.41
CA VAL A 388 14.94 -15.54 -2.03
C VAL A 388 14.21 -16.37 -0.98
N PHE A 389 12.95 -16.67 -1.24
CA PHE A 389 12.12 -17.58 -0.47
C PHE A 389 12.12 -18.98 -1.10
N ARG A 390 11.59 -19.95 -0.36
CA ARG A 390 11.43 -21.31 -0.87
C ARG A 390 10.35 -21.37 -1.96
N PRO A 391 10.32 -22.39 -2.81
CA PRO A 391 9.20 -22.64 -3.71
C PRO A 391 7.87 -22.62 -2.96
N GLU A 392 6.78 -22.28 -3.64
CA GLU A 392 5.45 -22.15 -3.03
C GLU A 392 4.96 -23.46 -2.37
N SER A 393 5.41 -24.60 -2.88
CA SER A 393 5.16 -25.93 -2.28
C SER A 393 5.65 -26.06 -0.84
N ASP A 394 6.67 -25.29 -0.44
CA ASP A 394 7.23 -25.30 0.90
C ASP A 394 6.47 -24.28 1.78
N TRP A 395 5.15 -24.36 1.76
CA TRP A 395 4.24 -23.43 2.41
C TRP A 395 4.50 -23.30 3.93
N ASP A 396 4.85 -24.37 4.62
CA ASP A 396 5.13 -24.39 6.08
C ASP A 396 6.31 -23.50 6.46
N ILE A 397 7.35 -23.46 5.61
CA ILE A 397 8.52 -22.59 5.77
C ILE A 397 8.14 -21.15 5.41
N ASN A 398 7.52 -20.96 4.23
CA ASN A 398 7.20 -19.65 3.70
C ASN A 398 6.22 -18.88 4.60
N TYR A 399 5.12 -19.50 5.02
CA TYR A 399 4.14 -18.84 5.91
C TYR A 399 4.74 -18.45 7.26
N GLY A 400 5.66 -19.28 7.79
CA GLY A 400 6.37 -18.93 9.00
C GLY A 400 7.27 -17.71 8.86
N LEU A 401 7.98 -17.59 7.73
CA LEU A 401 8.78 -16.41 7.40
C LEU A 401 7.90 -15.19 7.10
N TRP A 402 6.82 -15.35 6.33
CA TRP A 402 5.87 -14.27 6.04
C TRP A 402 5.20 -13.75 7.31
N ASN A 403 4.93 -14.62 8.29
CA ASN A 403 4.45 -14.19 9.60
C ASN A 403 5.42 -13.25 10.32
N THR A 404 6.72 -13.49 10.20
CA THR A 404 7.74 -12.60 10.76
C THR A 404 7.67 -11.21 10.13
N PHE A 405 7.56 -11.14 8.81
CA PHE A 405 7.48 -9.86 8.08
C PHE A 405 6.15 -9.15 8.29
N TYR A 406 5.05 -9.89 8.33
CA TYR A 406 3.75 -9.36 8.77
C TYR A 406 3.85 -8.75 10.18
N GLY A 407 4.50 -9.44 11.11
CA GLY A 407 4.71 -8.95 12.48
C GLY A 407 5.51 -7.64 12.52
N TRP A 408 6.52 -7.49 11.66
CA TRP A 408 7.28 -6.23 11.56
C TRP A 408 6.41 -5.07 11.07
N MET A 409 5.59 -5.28 10.03
CA MET A 409 4.66 -4.24 9.55
C MET A 409 3.67 -3.84 10.64
N THR A 410 3.09 -4.80 11.33
CA THR A 410 2.15 -4.57 12.45
C THR A 410 2.82 -3.81 13.61
N ASN A 411 4.04 -4.19 13.99
CA ASN A 411 4.78 -3.53 15.07
C ASN A 411 5.19 -2.09 14.74
N MET A 412 5.21 -1.73 13.46
CA MET A 412 5.44 -0.38 12.98
C MET A 412 4.13 0.38 12.71
N GLY A 413 2.99 -0.18 13.09
CA GLY A 413 1.67 0.46 13.02
C GLY A 413 0.85 0.17 11.76
N GLN A 414 1.27 -0.77 10.89
CA GLN A 414 0.49 -1.18 9.72
C GLN A 414 0.04 -2.64 9.83
N ASN A 415 -1.12 -2.86 10.42
CA ASN A 415 -1.75 -4.17 10.49
C ASN A 415 -2.57 -4.41 9.21
N LEU A 416 -2.12 -5.32 8.36
CA LEU A 416 -2.75 -5.58 7.08
C LEU A 416 -4.20 -6.05 7.25
N HIS A 417 -5.15 -5.40 6.56
CA HIS A 417 -6.58 -5.67 6.59
C HIS A 417 -7.20 -5.61 8.00
N ASP A 418 -6.57 -4.80 8.88
CA ASP A 418 -7.08 -4.43 10.20
C ASP A 418 -6.67 -2.97 10.48
N PRO A 419 -7.17 -1.99 9.73
CA PRO A 419 -6.94 -0.59 10.05
C PRO A 419 -7.62 -0.27 11.38
N PRO A 420 -7.21 0.81 12.08
CA PRO A 420 -7.75 1.14 13.39
C PRO A 420 -9.21 1.64 13.36
N ASN A 421 -9.76 1.91 12.19
CA ASN A 421 -11.15 2.30 11.98
C ASN A 421 -11.55 2.19 10.50
N VAL A 422 -12.84 2.44 10.21
CA VAL A 422 -13.43 2.38 8.86
C VAL A 422 -12.80 3.35 7.85
N SER A 423 -12.20 4.45 8.30
CA SER A 423 -11.52 5.41 7.41
C SER A 423 -10.17 4.92 6.90
N GLY A 424 -9.73 3.74 7.33
CA GLY A 424 -8.44 3.16 6.97
C GLY A 424 -7.31 3.58 7.91
N MET A 425 -6.08 3.51 7.43
CA MET A 425 -4.88 3.92 8.19
C MET A 425 -4.78 5.44 8.28
N PRO A 426 -4.62 6.03 9.48
CA PRO A 426 -4.56 7.49 9.69
C PRO A 426 -3.56 8.21 8.78
N ALA A 427 -2.47 7.57 8.43
CA ALA A 427 -1.43 8.13 7.56
C ALA A 427 -1.91 8.51 6.15
N TYR A 428 -3.07 8.00 5.71
CA TYR A 428 -3.61 8.30 4.38
C TYR A 428 -4.71 9.36 4.37
N TYR A 429 -5.21 9.77 5.55
CA TYR A 429 -6.31 10.75 5.61
C TYR A 429 -6.17 11.78 6.73
N GLN A 430 -5.44 11.49 7.81
CA GLN A 430 -5.42 12.33 9.01
C GLN A 430 -4.54 13.59 8.80
N GLU A 431 -5.17 14.74 8.68
CA GLU A 431 -4.51 16.03 8.65
C GLU A 431 -3.99 16.46 10.03
N PRO A 432 -2.91 17.24 10.10
CA PRO A 432 -2.05 17.70 9.01
C PRO A 432 -0.88 16.74 8.71
N ASN A 433 -0.74 15.65 9.46
CA ASN A 433 0.48 14.85 9.50
C ASN A 433 0.57 13.81 8.36
N PHE A 434 -0.55 13.26 7.91
CA PHE A 434 -0.56 12.24 6.85
C PHE A 434 0.57 11.19 7.02
N HIS A 435 1.36 10.93 5.99
CA HIS A 435 2.45 9.93 6.01
C HIS A 435 3.52 10.15 7.10
N GLU A 436 3.60 11.34 7.69
CA GLU A 436 4.54 11.59 8.81
C GLU A 436 4.20 10.75 10.04
N ILE A 437 2.95 10.31 10.19
CA ILE A 437 2.51 9.41 11.27
C ILE A 437 3.30 8.10 11.30
N TRP A 438 3.83 7.65 10.15
CA TRP A 438 4.62 6.42 10.08
C TRP A 438 5.93 6.46 10.86
N ILE A 439 6.45 7.64 11.22
CA ILE A 439 7.69 7.78 11.99
C ILE A 439 7.42 8.53 13.30
N ASN A 440 7.77 7.88 14.39
CA ASN A 440 7.75 8.43 15.74
C ASN A 440 8.87 7.79 16.59
N SER A 441 8.93 8.14 17.88
CA SER A 441 9.96 7.62 18.80
C SER A 441 9.92 6.10 19.01
N ASP A 442 8.81 5.43 18.73
CA ASP A 442 8.66 3.97 18.81
C ASP A 442 8.97 3.30 17.47
N SER A 443 8.40 3.81 16.37
CA SER A 443 8.51 3.14 15.07
C SER A 443 9.88 3.33 14.40
N LEU A 444 10.58 4.47 14.57
CA LEU A 444 11.88 4.69 13.95
C LEU A 444 12.96 3.69 14.41
N PRO A 445 13.14 3.43 15.72
CA PRO A 445 14.05 2.38 16.16
C PRO A 445 13.71 0.99 15.62
N LYS A 446 12.41 0.66 15.52
CA LYS A 446 11.96 -0.64 14.95
C LYS A 446 12.30 -0.76 13.47
N ARG A 447 12.20 0.32 12.70
CA ARG A 447 12.59 0.37 11.28
C ARG A 447 14.08 0.05 11.11
N ASN A 448 14.93 0.69 11.89
CA ASN A 448 16.37 0.45 11.88
C ASN A 448 16.70 -0.96 12.36
N GLN A 449 16.07 -1.41 13.46
CA GLN A 449 16.27 -2.77 13.98
C GLN A 449 15.90 -3.84 12.95
N PHE A 450 14.83 -3.66 12.20
CA PHE A 450 14.44 -4.60 11.15
C PHE A 450 15.55 -4.75 10.09
N THR A 451 16.05 -3.63 9.54
CA THR A 451 17.10 -3.66 8.53
C THR A 451 18.42 -4.17 9.07
N ASP A 452 18.78 -3.83 10.31
CA ASP A 452 19.98 -4.33 10.99
C ASP A 452 19.94 -5.85 11.18
N ILE A 453 18.81 -6.40 11.59
CA ILE A 453 18.62 -7.85 11.70
C ILE A 453 18.75 -8.49 10.31
N MET A 454 18.10 -7.94 9.30
CA MET A 454 18.14 -8.49 7.95
C MET A 454 19.57 -8.47 7.36
N ILE A 455 20.38 -7.47 7.66
CA ILE A 455 21.79 -7.38 7.23
C ILE A 455 22.68 -8.35 8.01
N ASN A 456 22.51 -8.43 9.33
CA ASN A 456 23.48 -9.13 10.18
C ASN A 456 23.18 -10.62 10.37
N THR A 457 21.92 -10.96 10.64
CA THR A 457 21.53 -12.34 11.01
C THR A 457 20.45 -12.94 10.14
N GLY A 458 19.50 -12.11 9.64
CA GLY A 458 18.30 -12.58 8.94
C GLY A 458 17.40 -13.43 9.86
N TYR A 459 16.46 -14.13 9.21
CA TYR A 459 15.52 -15.04 9.87
C TYR A 459 15.65 -16.44 9.27
N SER A 460 15.49 -17.47 10.10
CA SER A 460 15.59 -18.86 9.67
C SER A 460 14.34 -19.65 10.07
N ARG A 461 13.87 -20.52 9.17
CA ARG A 461 12.81 -21.48 9.44
C ARG A 461 13.05 -22.75 8.61
N GLY A 462 12.90 -23.92 9.23
CA GLY A 462 13.10 -25.19 8.55
C GLY A 462 14.45 -25.33 7.83
N GLY A 463 15.52 -24.77 8.41
CA GLY A 463 16.86 -24.76 7.79
C GLY A 463 17.04 -23.74 6.66
N HIS A 464 15.99 -23.05 6.21
CA HIS A 464 16.10 -21.98 5.23
C HIS A 464 16.29 -20.63 5.93
N ARG A 465 17.30 -19.86 5.49
CA ARG A 465 17.58 -18.51 5.99
C ARG A 465 17.27 -17.47 4.93
N VAL A 466 16.54 -16.42 5.33
CA VAL A 466 16.32 -15.19 4.55
C VAL A 466 17.12 -14.06 5.20
N GLN A 467 17.97 -13.40 4.42
CA GLN A 467 18.88 -12.35 4.86
C GLN A 467 19.19 -11.42 3.68
N PHE A 468 19.57 -10.17 3.95
CA PHE A 468 20.13 -9.30 2.92
C PHE A 468 21.55 -9.74 2.59
N ASP A 469 21.73 -10.30 1.40
CA ASP A 469 23.05 -10.67 0.90
C ASP A 469 23.73 -9.44 0.26
N CYS A 470 24.45 -8.69 1.09
CA CYS A 470 25.15 -7.47 0.67
C CYS A 470 26.21 -7.74 -0.42
N VAL A 471 26.84 -8.92 -0.40
CA VAL A 471 27.85 -9.31 -1.39
C VAL A 471 27.18 -9.64 -2.71
N ALA A 472 26.09 -10.41 -2.69
CA ALA A 472 25.34 -10.72 -3.89
C ALA A 472 24.76 -9.45 -4.52
N PHE A 473 24.21 -8.53 -3.72
CA PHE A 473 23.74 -7.24 -4.20
C PHE A 473 24.88 -6.43 -4.86
N ALA A 474 26.02 -6.27 -4.17
CA ALA A 474 27.17 -5.54 -4.71
C ALA A 474 27.67 -6.13 -6.04
N LYS A 475 27.66 -7.45 -6.21
CA LYS A 475 28.01 -8.11 -7.49
C LYS A 475 27.09 -7.76 -8.66
N THR A 476 25.89 -7.26 -8.40
CA THR A 476 24.97 -6.83 -9.48
C THR A 476 25.27 -5.43 -9.99
N LEU A 477 26.10 -4.66 -9.27
CA LEU A 477 26.46 -3.28 -9.64
C LEU A 477 27.55 -3.28 -10.73
N ALA A 478 27.69 -2.17 -11.47
CA ALA A 478 28.56 -2.13 -12.64
C ALA A 478 30.05 -2.19 -12.27
N ASN A 479 30.46 -1.46 -11.25
CA ASN A 479 31.88 -1.36 -10.86
C ASN A 479 32.08 -1.45 -9.34
N PRO A 480 31.72 -2.58 -8.70
CA PRO A 480 31.79 -2.71 -7.23
C PRO A 480 33.21 -2.73 -6.67
N GLY A 481 34.24 -2.91 -7.51
CA GLY A 481 35.65 -2.84 -7.12
C GLY A 481 36.15 -1.41 -6.89
N ASN A 482 35.50 -0.41 -7.45
CA ASN A 482 35.75 1.00 -7.16
C ASN A 482 34.85 1.44 -6.00
N PRO A 483 35.37 1.94 -4.88
CA PRO A 483 34.57 2.25 -3.69
C PRO A 483 33.62 3.44 -3.89
N ALA A 484 33.95 4.41 -4.77
CA ALA A 484 33.08 5.53 -5.06
C ALA A 484 31.90 5.07 -5.95
N ASP A 485 32.18 4.31 -7.02
CA ASP A 485 31.15 3.77 -7.93
C ASP A 485 30.22 2.80 -7.20
N LEU A 486 30.75 1.97 -6.29
CA LEU A 486 29.93 1.08 -5.44
C LEU A 486 28.90 1.87 -4.62
N ILE A 487 29.33 2.95 -3.98
CA ILE A 487 28.45 3.78 -3.15
C ILE A 487 27.43 4.51 -4.04
N ASP A 488 27.85 5.14 -5.11
CA ASP A 488 26.97 5.88 -6.03
C ASP A 488 25.90 4.96 -6.62
N GLU A 489 26.30 3.77 -7.10
CA GLU A 489 25.32 2.82 -7.62
C GLU A 489 24.41 2.21 -6.55
N ALA A 490 24.92 1.88 -5.38
CA ALA A 490 24.07 1.40 -4.28
C ALA A 490 23.02 2.43 -3.89
N LEU A 491 23.41 3.70 -3.74
CA LEU A 491 22.51 4.80 -3.43
C LEU A 491 21.42 4.98 -4.49
N LYS A 492 21.75 4.84 -5.78
CA LYS A 492 20.81 4.92 -6.90
C LYS A 492 19.61 3.97 -6.74
N TYR A 493 19.83 2.73 -6.28
CA TYR A 493 18.76 1.74 -6.10
C TYR A 493 18.06 1.87 -4.74
N ILE A 494 18.79 2.24 -3.70
CA ILE A 494 18.26 2.25 -2.32
C ILE A 494 17.52 3.57 -2.04
N TYR A 495 18.04 4.71 -2.51
CA TYR A 495 17.49 6.05 -2.25
C TYR A 495 16.72 6.61 -3.43
N GLN A 496 15.91 7.63 -3.16
CA GLN A 496 15.30 8.47 -4.20
C GLN A 496 16.08 9.78 -4.40
N ASN A 497 16.58 10.34 -3.30
CA ASN A 497 17.37 11.56 -3.31
C ASN A 497 18.85 11.22 -3.17
N ASP A 498 19.68 11.84 -3.98
CA ASP A 498 21.12 11.65 -3.92
C ASP A 498 21.71 12.35 -2.69
N LEU A 499 22.80 11.78 -2.17
CA LEU A 499 23.56 12.38 -1.08
C LEU A 499 24.59 13.37 -1.61
N SER A 500 24.98 14.34 -0.77
CA SER A 500 26.05 15.29 -1.13
C SER A 500 27.38 14.54 -1.36
N VAL A 501 28.22 15.10 -2.24
CA VAL A 501 29.57 14.57 -2.50
C VAL A 501 30.38 14.44 -1.19
N THR A 502 30.23 15.39 -0.28
CA THR A 502 30.88 15.35 1.04
C THR A 502 30.41 14.16 1.85
N THR A 503 29.10 13.92 1.91
CA THR A 503 28.53 12.78 2.64
C THR A 503 28.99 11.44 2.04
N LYS A 504 28.96 11.31 0.71
CA LYS A 504 29.46 10.11 0.01
C LYS A 504 30.93 9.84 0.30
N THR A 505 31.77 10.90 0.33
CA THR A 505 33.19 10.81 0.67
C THR A 505 33.39 10.37 2.12
N GLN A 506 32.59 10.87 3.05
CA GLN A 506 32.62 10.43 4.45
C GLN A 506 32.21 8.95 4.59
N ILE A 507 31.13 8.54 3.94
CA ILE A 507 30.68 7.14 3.92
C ILE A 507 31.78 6.23 3.35
N LYS A 508 32.41 6.62 2.24
CA LYS A 508 33.52 5.89 1.66
C LYS A 508 34.66 5.71 2.66
N THR A 509 35.17 6.82 3.19
CA THR A 509 36.36 6.81 4.02
C THR A 509 36.12 6.17 5.40
N GLN A 510 35.06 6.58 6.09
CA GLN A 510 34.84 6.18 7.48
C GLN A 510 34.22 4.79 7.60
N ILE A 511 33.32 4.42 6.66
CA ILE A 511 32.55 3.18 6.77
C ILE A 511 33.17 2.09 5.90
N LEU A 512 33.19 2.26 4.55
CA LEU A 512 33.64 1.21 3.64
C LEU A 512 35.16 0.94 3.76
N LEU A 513 35.96 2.03 3.83
CA LEU A 513 37.42 1.93 3.98
C LEU A 513 37.88 1.81 5.44
N THR A 514 36.97 1.82 6.42
CA THR A 514 37.29 1.69 7.86
C THR A 514 38.34 2.71 8.33
N ASN A 515 38.13 3.99 8.00
CA ASN A 515 39.02 5.14 8.23
C ASN A 515 40.37 5.10 7.47
N GLN A 516 40.51 4.27 6.45
CA GLN A 516 41.66 4.30 5.56
C GLN A 516 41.48 5.39 4.49
N GLN A 517 42.58 6.01 4.07
CA GLN A 517 42.54 7.14 3.12
C GLN A 517 42.54 6.71 1.64
N TRP A 518 43.02 5.48 1.34
CA TRP A 518 43.30 5.05 -0.03
C TRP A 518 42.31 4.01 -0.53
N ASP A 519 41.78 4.19 -1.68
CA ASP A 519 40.79 3.32 -2.32
C ASP A 519 41.28 1.88 -2.53
N TYR A 520 42.60 1.68 -2.66
CA TYR A 520 43.15 0.36 -2.87
C TYR A 520 42.87 -0.64 -1.72
N TYR A 521 42.59 -0.15 -0.50
CA TYR A 521 42.20 -1.03 0.61
C TYR A 521 40.90 -1.78 0.33
N TRP A 522 39.96 -1.15 -0.39
CA TRP A 522 38.75 -1.82 -0.84
C TRP A 522 39.00 -2.58 -2.14
N THR A 523 39.56 -1.94 -3.14
CA THR A 523 39.80 -2.51 -4.47
C THR A 523 40.58 -3.83 -4.39
N ASN A 524 41.66 -3.87 -3.59
CA ASN A 524 42.44 -5.09 -3.40
C ASN A 524 41.65 -6.19 -2.70
N ALA A 525 40.88 -5.86 -1.66
CA ALA A 525 40.03 -6.83 -0.95
C ALA A 525 38.95 -7.41 -1.89
N TRP A 526 38.30 -6.56 -2.69
CA TRP A 526 37.31 -7.00 -3.68
C TRP A 526 37.94 -7.86 -4.76
N THR A 527 39.05 -7.43 -5.35
CA THR A 527 39.78 -8.19 -6.38
C THR A 527 40.25 -9.55 -5.86
N ALA A 528 40.80 -9.60 -4.65
CA ALA A 528 41.23 -10.85 -4.02
C ALA A 528 40.04 -11.80 -3.81
N TYR A 529 38.90 -11.30 -3.38
CA TYR A 529 37.68 -12.10 -3.23
C TYR A 529 37.16 -12.62 -4.59
N ILE A 530 37.13 -11.79 -5.62
CA ILE A 530 36.67 -12.22 -6.95
C ILE A 530 37.60 -13.26 -7.56
N ALA A 531 38.93 -13.07 -7.42
CA ALA A 531 39.91 -14.00 -7.94
C ALA A 531 39.95 -15.33 -7.17
N ASN A 532 39.77 -15.29 -5.86
CA ASN A 532 39.82 -16.47 -5.00
C ASN A 532 38.86 -16.33 -3.80
N PRO A 533 37.61 -16.84 -3.93
CA PRO A 533 36.55 -16.66 -2.94
C PRO A 533 36.71 -17.57 -1.69
N THR A 534 37.86 -17.53 -1.04
CA THR A 534 38.06 -18.19 0.24
C THR A 534 37.17 -17.57 1.32
N THR A 535 36.95 -18.33 2.41
CA THR A 535 36.20 -17.81 3.57
C THR A 535 36.82 -16.53 4.15
N ALA A 536 38.15 -16.42 4.17
CA ALA A 536 38.83 -15.22 4.66
C ALA A 536 38.57 -13.99 3.76
N ASN A 537 38.72 -14.14 2.44
CA ASN A 537 38.47 -13.08 1.47
C ASN A 537 37.01 -12.68 1.47
N PHE A 538 36.09 -13.66 1.52
CA PHE A 538 34.65 -13.38 1.64
C PHE A 538 34.35 -12.59 2.92
N ASN A 539 34.83 -13.02 4.07
CA ASN A 539 34.57 -12.35 5.34
C ASN A 539 35.09 -10.91 5.36
N THR A 540 36.25 -10.65 4.76
CA THR A 540 36.80 -9.30 4.63
C THR A 540 35.84 -8.35 3.86
N VAL A 541 35.37 -8.80 2.70
CA VAL A 541 34.44 -8.02 1.85
C VAL A 541 33.07 -7.92 2.52
N ASN A 542 32.53 -9.03 3.01
CA ASN A 542 31.20 -9.10 3.60
C ASN A 542 31.05 -8.21 4.84
N THR A 543 32.05 -8.19 5.72
CA THR A 543 32.03 -7.33 6.93
C THR A 543 31.96 -5.85 6.55
N ARG A 544 32.75 -5.42 5.58
CA ARG A 544 32.74 -4.01 5.12
C ARG A 544 31.43 -3.64 4.43
N LEU A 545 30.89 -4.53 3.59
CA LEU A 545 29.61 -4.30 2.94
C LEU A 545 28.46 -4.28 3.94
N LYS A 546 28.45 -5.18 4.94
CA LYS A 546 27.44 -5.12 6.00
C LYS A 546 27.48 -3.79 6.74
N SER A 547 28.66 -3.29 7.10
CA SER A 547 28.81 -1.99 7.75
C SER A 547 28.32 -0.85 6.85
N LEU A 548 28.66 -0.90 5.55
CA LEU A 548 28.17 0.09 4.57
C LEU A 548 26.65 0.08 4.48
N PHE A 549 26.04 -1.08 4.21
CA PHE A 549 24.59 -1.17 4.03
C PHE A 549 23.85 -0.87 5.33
N GLN A 550 24.33 -1.31 6.49
CA GLN A 550 23.74 -0.95 7.78
C GLN A 550 23.72 0.57 7.98
N TYR A 551 24.82 1.25 7.67
CA TYR A 551 24.87 2.70 7.74
C TYR A 551 23.87 3.35 6.77
N LEU A 552 23.82 2.89 5.50
CA LEU A 552 22.89 3.44 4.51
C LEU A 552 21.43 3.22 4.90
N TYR A 553 21.05 2.04 5.38
CA TYR A 553 19.66 1.74 5.76
C TYR A 553 19.21 2.50 7.02
N ASN A 554 20.13 2.97 7.85
CA ASN A 554 19.86 3.73 9.07
C ASN A 554 19.80 5.26 8.86
N LEU A 555 20.16 5.76 7.67
CA LEU A 555 20.04 7.19 7.36
C LEU A 555 18.56 7.58 7.14
N SER A 556 18.26 8.85 7.45
CA SER A 556 16.91 9.42 7.28
C SER A 556 16.42 9.36 5.84
N GLU A 557 17.30 9.53 4.87
CA GLU A 557 17.01 9.49 3.42
C GLU A 557 16.49 8.12 2.97
N TYR A 558 16.91 7.04 3.64
CA TYR A 558 16.37 5.72 3.37
C TYR A 558 14.89 5.59 3.73
N GLN A 559 14.41 6.35 4.69
CA GLN A 559 13.01 6.32 5.11
C GLN A 559 12.05 6.91 4.06
N LEU A 560 12.57 7.55 3.02
CA LEU A 560 11.81 8.26 1.98
C LEU A 560 11.69 7.43 0.69
N SER A 561 10.58 7.70 -0.05
CA SER A 561 10.31 7.11 -1.37
C SER A 561 9.70 8.12 -2.35
#